data_bcbbdc28525ed117ea9ca1c83d57532b
#
_entry.id   bcbbdc28525ed117ea9ca1c83d57532b
#
_cell.length_a   1.000
_cell.length_b   1.000
_cell.length_c   1.000
_cell.angle_alpha   90.00
_cell.angle_beta   90.00
_cell.angle_gamma   90.00
#
_symmetry.space_group_name_H-M   'P 1'
#
loop_
_entity.id
_entity.type
_entity.pdbx_description
1 polymer ?
#
loop_
_entity_poly.entity_id
_entity_poly.type
_entity_poly.pdbx_seq_one_letter_code
_entity_poly.pdbx_strand_id
1 'polypeptide(L)'
;PHDPLRRQRQMCIRDRSQHLSSGASKVILTAPAKGDIRNIVFGVNDSALKESDKIISAASCTTNAIVPVLKLISDNYGISNGHIETVHSYTNDQNLIDNFHKGDRRGRSAPLNMVITTTGAVKAVSKAIPELKDKLTGNAIRVPTPNVSLAVLVLNLDRSVERDELNEFLKTSAFASKYREIIGYTNSPEAVSTDFYSSPYATIIDSQATIADGKQITLYCWYDNEYGYTKQVLNLTKKVASIDLQRFPKAIEDSV
;
A
#
# COMPACT_ATOMS: atom_id res chain seq x y z
N PRO A 1 21.74 23.13 -21.29
CA PRO A 1 21.65 21.72 -21.64
C PRO A 1 20.47 21.09 -20.88
N HIS A 2 19.45 20.70 -21.64
CA HIS A 2 18.30 20.06 -21.06
C HIS A 2 18.64 18.59 -20.79
N ASP A 3 18.68 18.20 -19.51
CA ASP A 3 18.86 16.81 -19.09
C ASP A 3 17.68 15.94 -19.62
N PRO A 4 17.92 15.01 -20.57
CA PRO A 4 16.85 14.15 -21.11
C PRO A 4 16.19 13.29 -20.05
N LEU A 5 16.91 12.91 -18.98
CA LEU A 5 16.41 12.10 -17.88
C LEU A 5 15.42 12.88 -17.00
N ARG A 6 15.60 14.19 -16.87
CA ARG A 6 14.67 15.07 -16.14
C ARG A 6 13.34 15.23 -16.86
N ARG A 7 13.36 15.19 -18.21
CA ARG A 7 12.13 15.16 -19.03
C ARG A 7 11.39 13.84 -18.89
N GLN A 8 12.06 12.71 -18.87
CA GLN A 8 11.41 11.41 -18.66
C GLN A 8 10.67 11.32 -17.33
N ARG A 9 11.24 11.82 -16.22
CA ARG A 9 10.56 11.84 -14.91
C ARG A 9 9.34 12.77 -14.88
N GLN A 10 9.35 13.88 -15.62
CA GLN A 10 8.18 14.76 -15.74
C GLN A 10 7.13 14.21 -16.72
N MET A 11 7.56 13.52 -17.78
CA MET A 11 6.67 12.92 -18.80
C MET A 11 5.78 11.83 -18.23
N CYS A 12 6.30 10.90 -17.41
CA CYS A 12 5.50 9.75 -16.93
C CYS A 12 4.25 10.13 -16.13
N ILE A 13 4.25 11.29 -15.44
CA ILE A 13 3.10 11.72 -14.62
C ILE A 13 2.19 12.70 -15.37
N ARG A 14 2.74 13.56 -16.24
CA ARG A 14 1.99 14.64 -16.92
C ARG A 14 1.51 14.25 -18.32
N ASP A 15 2.28 13.45 -19.05
CA ASP A 15 2.06 13.19 -20.48
C ASP A 15 1.58 11.76 -20.75
N ARG A 16 0.87 11.16 -19.79
CA ARG A 16 0.30 9.81 -19.90
C ARG A 16 -0.53 9.59 -21.16
N SER A 17 -1.19 10.63 -21.66
CA SER A 17 -1.93 10.59 -22.92
C SER A 17 -1.01 10.47 -24.14
N GLN A 18 0.23 10.94 -24.08
CA GLN A 18 1.20 10.81 -25.18
C GLN A 18 1.58 9.34 -25.41
N HIS A 19 1.62 8.50 -24.38
CA HIS A 19 1.84 7.06 -24.57
C HIS A 19 0.72 6.41 -25.38
N LEU A 20 -0.54 6.84 -25.15
CA LEU A 20 -1.67 6.39 -25.94
C LEU A 20 -1.55 6.87 -27.40
N SER A 21 -1.16 8.14 -27.59
CA SER A 21 -0.94 8.71 -28.92
C SER A 21 0.23 8.04 -29.66
N SER A 22 1.18 7.46 -28.91
CA SER A 22 2.31 6.70 -29.44
C SER A 22 2.01 5.21 -29.68
N GLY A 23 0.74 4.79 -29.53
CA GLY A 23 0.29 3.44 -29.86
C GLY A 23 0.11 2.49 -28.68
N ALA A 24 0.29 2.93 -27.44
CA ALA A 24 -0.03 2.10 -26.28
C ALA A 24 -1.55 1.91 -26.17
N SER A 25 -2.01 0.68 -25.98
CA SER A 25 -3.44 0.38 -25.77
C SER A 25 -3.94 0.81 -24.39
N LYS A 26 -3.08 0.69 -23.37
CA LYS A 26 -3.33 1.10 -21.97
C LYS A 26 -2.06 1.64 -21.33
N VAL A 27 -2.23 2.49 -20.32
CA VAL A 27 -1.13 3.08 -19.53
C VAL A 27 -1.39 2.82 -18.04
N ILE A 28 -0.41 2.25 -17.36
CA ILE A 28 -0.42 2.06 -15.91
C ILE A 28 0.54 3.05 -15.26
N LEU A 29 0.02 3.92 -14.41
CA LEU A 29 0.82 4.83 -13.61
C LEU A 29 1.30 4.12 -12.34
N THR A 30 2.60 4.12 -12.11
CA THR A 30 3.21 3.59 -10.89
C THR A 30 3.31 4.66 -9.79
N ALA A 31 2.26 5.47 -9.68
CA ALA A 31 2.13 6.54 -8.70
C ALA A 31 0.64 6.87 -8.49
N PRO A 32 0.25 7.47 -7.35
CA PRO A 32 -1.12 7.89 -7.12
C PRO A 32 -1.59 8.90 -8.18
N ALA A 33 -2.71 8.61 -8.82
CA ALA A 33 -3.31 9.52 -9.79
C ALA A 33 -4.25 10.53 -9.11
N LYS A 34 -4.32 11.72 -9.71
CA LYS A 34 -5.29 12.77 -9.36
C LYS A 34 -6.45 12.79 -10.36
N GLY A 35 -7.55 13.41 -9.95
CA GLY A 35 -8.76 13.55 -10.78
C GLY A 35 -9.49 12.20 -10.93
N ASP A 36 -10.02 11.96 -12.12
CA ASP A 36 -10.93 10.83 -12.42
C ASP A 36 -10.22 9.51 -12.72
N ILE A 37 -8.88 9.51 -12.72
CA ILE A 37 -8.12 8.29 -12.95
C ILE A 37 -8.29 7.36 -11.76
N ARG A 38 -8.67 6.12 -12.05
CA ARG A 38 -8.83 5.08 -11.03
C ARG A 38 -7.50 4.71 -10.42
N ASN A 39 -7.45 4.74 -9.09
CA ASN A 39 -6.37 4.18 -8.31
C ASN A 39 -6.78 2.77 -7.91
N ILE A 40 -6.10 1.78 -8.45
CA ILE A 40 -6.42 0.37 -8.27
C ILE A 40 -5.44 -0.26 -7.29
N VAL A 41 -5.98 -0.95 -6.30
CA VAL A 41 -5.27 -1.85 -5.40
C VAL A 41 -5.68 -3.27 -5.77
N PHE A 42 -4.72 -4.05 -6.24
CA PHE A 42 -4.97 -5.41 -6.70
C PHE A 42 -5.57 -6.28 -5.58
N GLY A 43 -6.60 -7.06 -5.92
CA GLY A 43 -7.33 -7.94 -4.99
C GLY A 43 -8.32 -7.22 -4.06
N VAL A 44 -8.45 -5.88 -4.15
CA VAL A 44 -9.42 -5.12 -3.34
C VAL A 44 -10.47 -4.46 -4.23
N ASN A 45 -10.07 -3.54 -5.11
CA ASN A 45 -10.98 -2.80 -5.98
C ASN A 45 -10.68 -2.97 -7.47
N ASP A 46 -9.91 -3.97 -7.85
CA ASP A 46 -9.57 -4.29 -9.25
C ASP A 46 -10.76 -4.80 -10.07
N SER A 47 -11.85 -5.23 -9.42
CA SER A 47 -13.15 -5.47 -10.08
C SER A 47 -13.80 -4.20 -10.63
N ALA A 48 -13.40 -3.02 -10.15
CA ALA A 48 -13.88 -1.74 -10.67
C ALA A 48 -13.24 -1.33 -12.01
N LEU A 49 -12.25 -2.08 -12.51
CA LEU A 49 -11.63 -1.85 -13.81
C LEU A 49 -12.64 -2.04 -14.93
N LYS A 50 -12.64 -1.11 -15.88
CA LYS A 50 -13.45 -1.18 -17.10
C LYS A 50 -12.53 -1.37 -18.30
N GLU A 51 -13.03 -2.02 -19.32
CA GLU A 51 -12.32 -2.17 -20.59
C GLU A 51 -11.99 -0.80 -21.21
N SER A 52 -12.90 0.16 -21.02
CA SER A 52 -12.74 1.55 -21.48
C SER A 52 -11.65 2.34 -20.74
N ASP A 53 -11.17 1.87 -19.59
CA ASP A 53 -10.12 2.56 -18.83
C ASP A 53 -8.78 2.44 -19.59
N LYS A 54 -8.38 3.52 -20.24
CA LYS A 54 -7.13 3.60 -21.00
C LYS A 54 -5.94 3.98 -20.12
N ILE A 55 -6.18 4.72 -19.05
CA ILE A 55 -5.16 5.17 -18.08
C ILE A 55 -5.65 4.79 -16.69
N ILE A 56 -4.85 4.01 -15.97
CA ILE A 56 -5.11 3.56 -14.60
C ILE A 56 -3.90 3.82 -13.72
N SER A 57 -4.07 3.83 -12.43
CA SER A 57 -2.99 3.98 -11.46
C SER A 57 -2.91 2.75 -10.57
N ALA A 58 -1.71 2.26 -10.31
CA ALA A 58 -1.44 1.23 -9.32
C ALA A 58 -1.36 1.78 -7.87
N ALA A 59 -1.84 3.00 -7.65
CA ALA A 59 -1.79 3.72 -6.36
C ALA A 59 -0.34 3.90 -5.86
N SER A 60 -0.13 3.90 -4.54
CA SER A 60 1.19 3.98 -3.91
C SER A 60 1.54 2.71 -3.15
N CYS A 61 2.82 2.55 -2.78
CA CYS A 61 3.28 1.45 -1.94
C CYS A 61 2.51 1.39 -0.61
N THR A 62 2.41 2.52 0.10
CA THR A 62 1.64 2.60 1.36
C THR A 62 0.17 2.27 1.16
N THR A 63 -0.46 2.75 0.07
CA THR A 63 -1.87 2.43 -0.22
C THR A 63 -2.05 0.93 -0.46
N ASN A 64 -1.15 0.29 -1.22
CA ASN A 64 -1.19 -1.16 -1.43
C ASN A 64 -0.96 -1.94 -0.13
N ALA A 65 -0.15 -1.43 0.78
CA ALA A 65 0.09 -2.07 2.07
C ALA A 65 -1.13 -2.03 3.00
N ILE A 66 -1.79 -0.87 3.12
CA ILE A 66 -2.84 -0.68 4.15
C ILE A 66 -4.23 -1.08 3.68
N VAL A 67 -4.56 -0.87 2.40
CA VAL A 67 -5.93 -1.06 1.88
C VAL A 67 -6.42 -2.51 2.02
N PRO A 68 -5.64 -3.55 1.70
CA PRO A 68 -6.09 -4.94 1.89
C PRO A 68 -6.41 -5.28 3.35
N VAL A 69 -5.58 -4.81 4.29
CA VAL A 69 -5.80 -5.04 5.73
C VAL A 69 -7.02 -4.27 6.22
N LEU A 70 -7.15 -3.00 5.84
CA LEU A 70 -8.32 -2.18 6.21
C LEU A 70 -9.61 -2.77 5.65
N LYS A 71 -9.60 -3.28 4.40
CA LYS A 71 -10.77 -3.94 3.81
C LYS A 71 -11.15 -5.19 4.59
N LEU A 72 -10.15 -6.02 4.91
CA LEU A 72 -10.34 -7.25 5.67
C LEU A 72 -10.94 -6.97 7.06
N ILE A 73 -10.42 -5.97 7.79
CA ILE A 73 -10.93 -5.57 9.11
C ILE A 73 -12.33 -4.93 8.98
N SER A 74 -12.52 -4.03 8.02
CA SER A 74 -13.80 -3.35 7.83
C SER A 74 -14.94 -4.32 7.51
N ASP A 75 -14.68 -5.33 6.67
CA ASP A 75 -15.69 -6.31 6.26
C ASP A 75 -16.13 -7.22 7.42
N ASN A 76 -15.23 -7.51 8.37
CA ASN A 76 -15.48 -8.51 9.39
C ASN A 76 -15.78 -7.92 10.77
N TYR A 77 -15.23 -6.76 11.10
CA TYR A 77 -15.36 -6.14 12.42
C TYR A 77 -16.00 -4.76 12.38
N GLY A 78 -16.10 -4.14 11.18
CA GLY A 78 -16.44 -2.74 11.02
C GLY A 78 -15.31 -1.83 11.51
N ILE A 79 -15.25 -0.60 11.00
CA ILE A 79 -14.33 0.44 11.48
C ILE A 79 -15.13 1.72 11.68
N SER A 80 -15.21 2.19 12.93
CA SER A 80 -15.88 3.44 13.28
C SER A 80 -14.99 4.65 12.99
N ASN A 81 -13.73 4.59 13.39
CA ASN A 81 -12.70 5.60 13.11
C ASN A 81 -11.29 5.02 13.32
N GLY A 82 -10.26 5.79 12.96
CA GLY A 82 -8.89 5.36 13.21
C GLY A 82 -7.83 6.35 12.78
N HIS A 83 -6.59 5.99 13.08
CA HIS A 83 -5.39 6.73 12.68
C HIS A 83 -4.38 5.80 12.03
N ILE A 84 -3.79 6.27 10.94
CA ILE A 84 -2.75 5.56 10.19
C ILE A 84 -1.45 6.35 10.30
N GLU A 85 -0.49 5.81 11.02
CA GLU A 85 0.88 6.30 10.99
C GLU A 85 1.72 5.43 10.06
N THR A 86 2.53 6.03 9.20
CA THR A 86 3.49 5.26 8.41
C THR A 86 4.91 5.70 8.73
N VAL A 87 5.68 4.78 9.31
CA VAL A 87 7.12 4.90 9.49
C VAL A 87 7.76 4.44 8.19
N HIS A 88 8.18 5.40 7.36
CA HIS A 88 8.51 5.14 5.96
C HIS A 88 9.99 5.38 5.68
N SER A 89 10.63 4.45 4.99
CA SER A 89 11.98 4.64 4.48
C SER A 89 12.09 5.91 3.63
N TYR A 90 13.26 6.51 3.56
CA TYR A 90 13.46 7.69 2.71
C TYR A 90 13.33 7.32 1.22
N THR A 91 12.94 8.29 0.42
CA THR A 91 12.73 8.13 -1.02
C THR A 91 13.28 9.34 -1.78
N ASN A 92 13.34 9.26 -3.11
CA ASN A 92 13.88 10.32 -3.98
C ASN A 92 13.18 11.69 -3.87
N ASP A 93 12.07 11.81 -3.16
CA ASP A 93 11.43 13.10 -2.91
C ASP A 93 11.97 13.80 -1.65
N GLN A 94 13.01 13.25 -1.04
CA GLN A 94 13.76 13.87 0.05
C GLN A 94 15.18 14.20 -0.41
N ASN A 95 15.76 15.26 0.14
CA ASN A 95 17.13 15.63 -0.15
C ASN A 95 18.12 14.73 0.63
N LEU A 96 19.23 14.35 -0.01
CA LEU A 96 20.31 13.60 0.68
C LEU A 96 21.09 14.49 1.64
N ILE A 97 21.27 15.75 1.28
CA ILE A 97 21.86 16.80 2.10
C ILE A 97 20.86 17.93 2.28
N ASP A 98 21.03 18.76 3.30
CA ASP A 98 20.18 19.91 3.54
C ASP A 98 20.12 20.83 2.32
N ASN A 99 18.94 21.05 1.78
CA ASN A 99 18.70 21.93 0.64
C ASN A 99 17.22 22.33 0.57
N PHE A 100 16.92 23.34 -0.23
CA PHE A 100 15.54 23.80 -0.43
C PHE A 100 14.64 22.66 -0.97
N HIS A 101 13.45 22.58 -0.39
CA HIS A 101 12.39 21.67 -0.84
C HIS A 101 11.02 22.31 -0.58
N LYS A 102 10.10 22.22 -1.54
CA LYS A 102 8.73 22.76 -1.41
C LYS A 102 7.90 22.15 -0.28
N GLY A 103 8.31 21.02 0.25
CA GLY A 103 7.70 20.30 1.37
C GLY A 103 8.49 20.50 2.66
N ASP A 104 9.06 21.68 2.88
CA ASP A 104 9.78 22.14 4.08
C ASP A 104 10.72 21.07 4.68
N ARG A 105 10.25 20.28 5.64
CA ARG A 105 11.04 19.28 6.36
C ARG A 105 11.70 18.23 5.45
N ARG A 106 11.15 17.97 4.25
CA ARG A 106 11.75 17.06 3.27
C ARG A 106 13.04 17.59 2.63
N GLY A 107 13.35 18.86 2.85
CA GLY A 107 14.62 19.47 2.47
C GLY A 107 15.78 19.11 3.40
N ARG A 108 15.51 18.54 4.58
CA ARG A 108 16.55 18.14 5.53
C ARG A 108 17.12 16.78 5.10
N SER A 109 18.41 16.59 5.39
CA SER A 109 19.17 15.38 5.03
C SER A 109 18.46 14.10 5.45
N ALA A 110 18.01 13.32 4.48
CA ALA A 110 17.22 12.10 4.69
C ALA A 110 17.98 11.01 5.46
N PRO A 111 19.29 10.75 5.21
CA PRO A 111 20.03 9.74 5.96
C PRO A 111 20.29 10.09 7.44
N LEU A 112 20.11 11.37 7.81
CA LEU A 112 20.47 11.86 9.16
C LEU A 112 19.27 12.24 10.02
N ASN A 113 18.06 12.29 9.44
CA ASN A 113 16.91 12.86 10.16
C ASN A 113 15.65 12.00 10.02
N MET A 114 14.88 11.91 11.11
CA MET A 114 13.47 11.57 11.05
C MET A 114 12.66 12.81 10.66
N VAL A 115 11.71 12.65 9.75
CA VAL A 115 10.92 13.76 9.21
C VAL A 115 9.44 13.47 9.30
N ILE A 116 8.71 14.24 10.11
CA ILE A 116 7.25 14.20 10.13
C ILE A 116 6.73 14.91 8.89
N THR A 117 5.86 14.24 8.14
CA THR A 117 5.29 14.78 6.89
C THR A 117 3.88 14.23 6.64
N THR A 118 3.22 14.77 5.63
CA THR A 118 1.89 14.33 5.23
C THR A 118 1.96 13.05 4.38
N THR A 119 0.88 12.26 4.43
CA THR A 119 0.65 11.14 3.52
C THR A 119 -0.64 11.33 2.72
N GLY A 120 -0.63 10.92 1.46
CA GLY A 120 -1.84 10.84 0.64
C GLY A 120 -2.62 9.53 0.81
N ALA A 121 -2.11 8.62 1.63
CA ALA A 121 -2.64 7.27 1.76
C ALA A 121 -4.10 7.25 2.26
N VAL A 122 -4.46 8.07 3.25
CA VAL A 122 -5.83 8.16 3.77
C VAL A 122 -6.84 8.54 2.70
N LYS A 123 -6.50 9.53 1.85
CA LYS A 123 -7.36 9.91 0.72
C LYS A 123 -7.49 8.79 -0.32
N ALA A 124 -6.43 8.00 -0.48
CA ALA A 124 -6.45 6.86 -1.38
C ALA A 124 -7.29 5.71 -0.81
N VAL A 125 -7.26 5.47 0.52
CA VAL A 125 -8.16 4.52 1.20
C VAL A 125 -9.61 4.87 0.91
N SER A 126 -10.02 6.11 1.12
CA SER A 126 -11.42 6.55 0.89
C SER A 126 -11.89 6.35 -0.57
N LYS A 127 -10.96 6.32 -1.53
CA LYS A 127 -11.28 5.99 -2.92
C LYS A 127 -11.40 4.49 -3.18
N ALA A 128 -10.61 3.68 -2.49
CA ALA A 128 -10.60 2.23 -2.64
C ALA A 128 -11.69 1.55 -1.80
N ILE A 129 -12.01 2.12 -0.64
CA ILE A 129 -12.97 1.64 0.36
C ILE A 129 -13.87 2.82 0.74
N PRO A 130 -14.94 3.10 -0.04
CA PRO A 130 -15.78 4.29 0.18
C PRO A 130 -16.42 4.38 1.56
N GLU A 131 -16.71 3.25 2.19
CA GLU A 131 -17.27 3.15 3.54
C GLU A 131 -16.34 3.68 4.65
N LEU A 132 -15.04 3.84 4.37
CA LEU A 132 -14.06 4.44 5.27
C LEU A 132 -13.81 5.94 5.02
N LYS A 133 -14.63 6.55 4.14
CA LYS A 133 -14.54 7.99 3.90
C LYS A 133 -14.77 8.76 5.19
N ASP A 134 -13.90 9.73 5.46
CA ASP A 134 -13.93 10.64 6.62
C ASP A 134 -13.79 9.96 7.99
N LYS A 135 -13.53 8.63 8.04
CA LYS A 135 -13.33 7.88 9.28
C LYS A 135 -11.86 7.81 9.72
N LEU A 136 -10.93 8.08 8.81
CA LEU A 136 -9.51 7.88 9.06
C LEU A 136 -8.74 9.19 8.99
N THR A 137 -7.76 9.32 9.89
CA THR A 137 -6.70 10.33 9.84
C THR A 137 -5.36 9.66 9.57
N GLY A 138 -4.33 10.43 9.21
CA GLY A 138 -2.99 9.83 9.07
C GLY A 138 -1.92 10.80 8.64
N ASN A 139 -0.69 10.41 8.95
CA ASN A 139 0.54 11.10 8.59
C ASN A 139 1.68 10.10 8.31
N ALA A 140 2.87 10.62 8.09
CA ALA A 140 4.05 9.81 7.84
C ALA A 140 5.25 10.34 8.62
N ILE A 141 6.04 9.43 9.14
CA ILE A 141 7.38 9.71 9.66
C ILE A 141 8.39 9.07 8.71
N ARG A 142 9.20 9.88 8.03
CA ARG A 142 10.32 9.39 7.24
C ARG A 142 11.48 9.08 8.16
N VAL A 143 12.11 7.94 7.97
CA VAL A 143 13.22 7.46 8.78
C VAL A 143 14.46 7.18 7.92
N PRO A 144 15.68 7.24 8.48
CA PRO A 144 16.92 7.02 7.73
C PRO A 144 17.19 5.53 7.47
N THR A 145 16.19 4.79 7.02
CA THR A 145 16.31 3.41 6.54
C THR A 145 16.16 3.39 5.01
N PRO A 146 16.98 2.61 4.28
CA PRO A 146 16.98 2.62 2.82
C PRO A 146 15.76 1.97 2.19
N ASN A 147 15.21 0.95 2.82
CA ASN A 147 14.05 0.21 2.33
C ASN A 147 13.29 -0.44 3.50
N VAL A 148 12.12 -0.95 3.23
CA VAL A 148 11.12 -1.48 4.16
C VAL A 148 10.56 -0.41 5.09
N SER A 149 9.27 -0.27 5.03
CA SER A 149 8.46 0.66 5.80
C SER A 149 7.49 -0.09 6.71
N LEU A 150 6.93 0.61 7.70
CA LEU A 150 5.97 0.06 8.63
C LEU A 150 4.73 0.95 8.66
N ALA A 151 3.55 0.35 8.48
CA ALA A 151 2.29 1.02 8.75
C ALA A 151 1.76 0.60 10.12
N VAL A 152 1.39 1.58 10.93
CA VAL A 152 0.72 1.39 12.22
C VAL A 152 -0.73 1.81 12.04
N LEU A 153 -1.65 0.87 12.23
CA LEU A 153 -3.08 1.06 12.06
C LEU A 153 -3.73 1.03 13.46
N VAL A 154 -4.05 2.20 14.00
CA VAL A 154 -4.79 2.34 15.25
C VAL A 154 -6.26 2.51 14.88
N LEU A 155 -7.09 1.50 15.15
CA LEU A 155 -8.47 1.43 14.68
C LEU A 155 -9.44 1.24 15.84
N ASN A 156 -10.57 1.92 15.80
CA ASN A 156 -11.73 1.64 16.65
C ASN A 156 -12.75 0.87 15.82
N LEU A 157 -13.08 -0.33 16.29
CA LEU A 157 -13.97 -1.27 15.63
C LEU A 157 -15.44 -1.07 16.07
N ASP A 158 -16.37 -1.58 15.30
CA ASP A 158 -17.79 -1.57 15.68
C ASP A 158 -18.10 -2.65 16.73
N ARG A 159 -17.32 -3.74 16.79
CA ARG A 159 -17.41 -4.79 17.83
C ARG A 159 -16.05 -5.05 18.48
N SER A 160 -16.08 -5.54 19.72
CA SER A 160 -14.89 -5.95 20.46
C SER A 160 -14.30 -7.23 19.87
N VAL A 161 -12.99 -7.38 20.02
CA VAL A 161 -12.25 -8.57 19.61
C VAL A 161 -11.06 -8.79 20.55
N GLU A 162 -10.81 -10.04 20.89
CA GLU A 162 -9.61 -10.43 21.64
C GLU A 162 -8.41 -10.58 20.70
N ARG A 163 -7.22 -10.34 21.24
CA ARG A 163 -5.96 -10.37 20.45
C ARG A 163 -5.75 -11.68 19.72
N ASP A 164 -5.98 -12.80 20.40
CA ASP A 164 -5.72 -14.14 19.83
C ASP A 164 -6.75 -14.48 18.75
N GLU A 165 -8.02 -14.11 18.94
CA GLU A 165 -9.07 -14.22 17.92
C GLU A 165 -8.70 -13.43 16.67
N LEU A 166 -8.30 -12.16 16.86
CA LEU A 166 -7.89 -11.28 15.77
C LEU A 166 -6.69 -11.84 15.01
N ASN A 167 -5.68 -12.30 15.74
CA ASN A 167 -4.47 -12.85 15.12
C ASN A 167 -4.75 -14.13 14.34
N GLU A 168 -5.60 -15.04 14.83
CA GLU A 168 -5.97 -16.26 14.10
C GLU A 168 -6.81 -15.94 12.85
N PHE A 169 -7.73 -14.98 12.95
CA PHE A 169 -8.46 -14.48 11.79
C PHE A 169 -7.53 -13.89 10.72
N LEU A 170 -6.59 -13.04 11.12
CA LEU A 170 -5.63 -12.40 10.21
C LEU A 170 -4.70 -13.44 9.55
N LYS A 171 -4.23 -14.41 10.33
CA LYS A 171 -3.41 -15.53 9.85
C LYS A 171 -4.16 -16.38 8.83
N THR A 172 -5.37 -16.81 9.15
CA THR A 172 -6.22 -17.60 8.25
C THR A 172 -6.47 -16.82 6.95
N SER A 173 -6.77 -15.52 7.06
CA SER A 173 -6.99 -14.66 5.91
C SER A 173 -5.73 -14.53 5.02
N ALA A 174 -4.55 -14.42 5.63
CA ALA A 174 -3.28 -14.33 4.90
C ALA A 174 -2.95 -15.63 4.14
N PHE A 175 -3.26 -16.80 4.70
CA PHE A 175 -2.85 -18.08 4.10
C PHE A 175 -3.91 -18.75 3.24
N ALA A 176 -5.20 -18.60 3.56
CA ALA A 176 -6.28 -19.37 2.96
C ALA A 176 -7.29 -18.56 2.14
N SER A 177 -7.22 -17.23 2.12
CA SER A 177 -8.17 -16.39 1.40
C SER A 177 -7.62 -15.91 0.04
N LYS A 178 -8.44 -15.13 -0.67
CA LYS A 178 -8.02 -14.39 -1.87
C LYS A 178 -6.83 -13.45 -1.63
N TYR A 179 -6.51 -13.13 -0.37
CA TYR A 179 -5.41 -12.25 0.01
C TYR A 179 -4.06 -12.96 0.18
N ARG A 180 -3.99 -14.30 0.05
CA ARG A 180 -2.79 -15.12 0.28
C ARG A 180 -1.54 -14.70 -0.52
N GLU A 181 -1.70 -13.96 -1.61
CA GLU A 181 -0.58 -13.44 -2.41
C GLU A 181 -0.34 -11.94 -2.19
N ILE A 182 -1.16 -11.33 -1.33
CA ILE A 182 -1.15 -9.89 -1.08
C ILE A 182 -0.74 -9.61 0.35
N ILE A 183 -1.26 -10.40 1.30
CA ILE A 183 -1.00 -10.24 2.73
C ILE A 183 -0.12 -11.39 3.21
N GLY A 184 1.05 -11.07 3.74
CA GLY A 184 1.89 -11.99 4.50
C GLY A 184 1.59 -11.89 6.00
N TYR A 185 2.16 -12.81 6.76
CA TYR A 185 1.97 -12.89 8.21
C TYR A 185 3.24 -13.38 8.87
N THR A 186 3.66 -12.76 9.96
CA THR A 186 4.76 -13.20 10.80
C THR A 186 4.33 -13.31 12.26
N ASN A 187 4.84 -14.32 12.95
CA ASN A 187 4.75 -14.48 14.39
C ASN A 187 6.13 -14.56 15.05
N SER A 188 7.17 -14.15 14.33
CA SER A 188 8.53 -14.13 14.87
C SER A 188 8.69 -12.97 15.86
N PRO A 189 9.15 -13.23 17.09
CA PRO A 189 9.46 -12.18 18.05
C PRO A 189 10.75 -11.41 17.70
N GLU A 190 11.51 -11.86 16.74
CA GLU A 190 12.80 -11.27 16.32
C GLU A 190 12.68 -10.48 15.02
N ALA A 191 11.48 -10.42 14.42
CA ALA A 191 11.27 -9.79 13.12
C ALA A 191 11.59 -8.28 13.15
N VAL A 192 12.43 -7.84 12.21
CA VAL A 192 12.81 -6.44 12.00
C VAL A 192 12.76 -6.09 10.51
N SER A 193 12.88 -4.82 10.17
CA SER A 193 12.70 -4.34 8.79
C SER A 193 13.53 -5.07 7.75
N THR A 194 14.77 -5.45 8.05
CA THR A 194 15.68 -6.10 7.09
C THR A 194 15.25 -7.53 6.70
N ASP A 195 14.44 -8.19 7.54
CA ASP A 195 13.92 -9.52 7.27
C ASP A 195 12.87 -9.53 6.14
N PHE A 196 12.33 -8.36 5.83
CA PHE A 196 11.28 -8.20 4.82
C PHE A 196 11.78 -7.63 3.50
N TYR A 197 13.09 -7.50 3.31
CA TYR A 197 13.67 -7.12 2.02
C TYR A 197 13.31 -8.12 0.94
N SER A 198 12.89 -7.61 -0.22
CA SER A 198 12.44 -8.39 -1.37
C SER A 198 11.22 -9.28 -1.09
N SER A 199 10.45 -8.97 -0.05
CA SER A 199 9.18 -9.64 0.19
C SER A 199 8.16 -9.31 -0.91
N PRO A 200 7.51 -10.33 -1.52
CA PRO A 200 6.55 -10.12 -2.61
C PRO A 200 5.17 -9.64 -2.13
N TYR A 201 4.92 -9.66 -0.84
CA TYR A 201 3.64 -9.24 -0.27
C TYR A 201 3.49 -7.73 -0.31
N ALA A 202 2.26 -7.27 -0.50
CA ALA A 202 1.94 -5.84 -0.36
C ALA A 202 2.11 -5.38 1.08
N THR A 203 1.87 -6.28 2.02
CA THR A 203 1.93 -6.05 3.47
C THR A 203 2.18 -7.35 4.21
N ILE A 204 2.85 -7.29 5.36
CA ILE A 204 3.09 -8.44 6.26
C ILE A 204 2.63 -8.03 7.65
N ILE A 205 1.61 -8.71 8.17
CA ILE A 205 1.06 -8.46 9.49
C ILE A 205 2.00 -9.04 10.54
N ASP A 206 2.39 -8.22 11.50
CA ASP A 206 3.19 -8.62 12.66
C ASP A 206 2.27 -8.96 13.84
N SER A 207 2.04 -10.25 14.06
CA SER A 207 1.13 -10.71 15.10
C SER A 207 1.67 -10.56 16.52
N GLN A 208 3.01 -10.52 16.67
CA GLN A 208 3.63 -10.30 17.99
C GLN A 208 3.39 -8.88 18.48
N ALA A 209 3.32 -7.92 17.56
CA ALA A 209 3.06 -6.53 17.85
C ALA A 209 1.56 -6.16 17.89
N THR A 210 0.65 -7.08 17.56
CA THR A 210 -0.80 -6.83 17.59
C THR A 210 -1.25 -6.49 19.01
N ILE A 211 -2.00 -5.39 19.16
CA ILE A 211 -2.63 -4.97 20.40
C ILE A 211 -4.14 -4.98 20.18
N ALA A 212 -4.92 -5.52 21.12
CA ALA A 212 -6.37 -5.43 21.17
C ALA A 212 -6.81 -5.09 22.60
N ASP A 213 -7.64 -4.07 22.73
CA ASP A 213 -8.24 -3.62 23.96
C ASP A 213 -9.72 -3.28 23.69
N GLY A 214 -10.58 -4.26 23.89
CA GLY A 214 -11.98 -4.15 23.59
C GLY A 214 -12.24 -3.86 22.10
N LYS A 215 -12.69 -2.65 21.79
CA LYS A 215 -12.93 -2.20 20.41
C LYS A 215 -11.73 -1.53 19.76
N GLN A 216 -10.71 -1.18 20.53
CA GLN A 216 -9.51 -0.56 19.99
C GLN A 216 -8.48 -1.63 19.63
N ILE A 217 -7.97 -1.58 18.40
CA ILE A 217 -6.89 -2.43 17.96
C ILE A 217 -5.74 -1.60 17.40
N THR A 218 -4.52 -2.12 17.54
CA THR A 218 -3.36 -1.61 16.83
C THR A 218 -2.69 -2.74 16.07
N LEU A 219 -2.57 -2.58 14.75
CA LEU A 219 -1.88 -3.51 13.88
C LEU A 219 -0.60 -2.88 13.35
N TYR A 220 0.46 -3.68 13.27
CA TYR A 220 1.73 -3.33 12.68
C TYR A 220 1.90 -4.12 11.40
N CYS A 221 2.13 -3.41 10.30
CA CYS A 221 2.14 -3.98 8.96
C CYS A 221 3.41 -3.56 8.24
N TRP A 222 4.38 -4.49 8.12
CA TRP A 222 5.61 -4.29 7.37
C TRP A 222 5.33 -4.33 5.87
N TYR A 223 6.07 -3.55 5.09
CA TYR A 223 5.99 -3.62 3.64
C TYR A 223 7.30 -3.17 2.98
N ASP A 224 7.77 -3.98 2.03
CA ASP A 224 8.84 -3.55 1.14
C ASP A 224 8.25 -2.55 0.14
N ASN A 225 8.54 -1.27 0.35
CA ASN A 225 7.95 -0.18 -0.43
C ASN A 225 8.44 -0.13 -1.88
N GLU A 226 9.43 -0.95 -2.26
CA GLU A 226 9.95 -1.08 -3.61
C GLU A 226 9.54 -2.42 -4.24
N TYR A 227 10.03 -3.53 -3.73
CA TYR A 227 9.78 -4.86 -4.32
C TYR A 227 8.33 -5.31 -4.16
N GLY A 228 7.79 -5.24 -2.94
CA GLY A 228 6.40 -5.60 -2.66
C GLY A 228 5.43 -4.78 -3.50
N TYR A 229 5.66 -3.46 -3.61
CA TYR A 229 4.87 -2.59 -4.47
C TYR A 229 5.00 -2.95 -5.94
N THR A 230 6.21 -3.19 -6.44
CA THR A 230 6.47 -3.60 -7.82
C THR A 230 5.74 -4.91 -8.15
N LYS A 231 5.70 -5.86 -7.21
CA LYS A 231 4.93 -7.10 -7.36
C LYS A 231 3.43 -6.83 -7.56
N GLN A 232 2.85 -5.88 -6.81
CA GLN A 232 1.45 -5.51 -6.99
C GLN A 232 1.19 -4.80 -8.33
N VAL A 233 2.13 -3.98 -8.79
CA VAL A 233 2.07 -3.40 -10.15
C VAL A 233 2.06 -4.51 -11.21
N LEU A 234 2.92 -5.52 -11.08
CA LEU A 234 2.94 -6.67 -11.99
C LEU A 234 1.63 -7.48 -11.95
N ASN A 235 1.08 -7.71 -10.76
CA ASN A 235 -0.21 -8.40 -10.61
C ASN A 235 -1.34 -7.61 -11.31
N LEU A 236 -1.38 -6.30 -11.11
CA LEU A 236 -2.33 -5.42 -11.80
C LEU A 236 -2.11 -5.44 -13.31
N THR A 237 -0.86 -5.41 -13.78
CA THR A 237 -0.53 -5.47 -15.21
C THR A 237 -1.03 -6.77 -15.85
N LYS A 238 -0.83 -7.91 -15.20
CA LYS A 238 -1.36 -9.20 -15.64
C LYS A 238 -2.89 -9.17 -15.75
N LYS A 239 -3.55 -8.64 -14.73
CA LYS A 239 -5.01 -8.47 -14.71
C LYS A 239 -5.50 -7.64 -15.89
N VAL A 240 -4.86 -6.49 -16.12
CA VAL A 240 -5.19 -5.55 -17.22
C VAL A 240 -4.95 -6.17 -18.59
N ALA A 241 -3.94 -7.02 -18.71
CA ALA A 241 -3.59 -7.74 -19.95
C ALA A 241 -4.38 -9.05 -20.12
N SER A 242 -5.26 -9.40 -19.18
CA SER A 242 -5.99 -10.67 -19.15
C SER A 242 -5.05 -11.89 -19.21
N ILE A 243 -3.87 -11.77 -18.60
CA ILE A 243 -2.90 -12.87 -18.51
C ILE A 243 -3.19 -13.65 -17.23
N ASP A 244 -3.69 -14.86 -17.40
CA ASP A 244 -3.83 -15.83 -16.32
C ASP A 244 -2.62 -16.76 -16.31
N LEU A 245 -1.79 -16.67 -15.26
CA LEU A 245 -0.70 -17.60 -15.04
C LEU A 245 -1.22 -18.73 -14.15
N GLN A 246 -1.07 -19.97 -14.61
CA GLN A 246 -1.36 -21.13 -13.76
C GLN A 246 -0.55 -21.03 -12.47
N ARG A 247 -1.24 -21.13 -11.36
CA ARG A 247 -0.65 -21.08 -10.01
C ARG A 247 -0.54 -22.47 -9.45
N PHE A 248 0.59 -22.80 -8.87
CA PHE A 248 0.79 -24.08 -8.20
C PHE A 248 1.18 -23.82 -6.73
N PRO A 249 0.60 -24.54 -5.76
CA PRO A 249 -0.58 -25.40 -5.93
C PRO A 249 -1.82 -24.57 -6.33
N LYS A 250 -2.74 -25.18 -7.07
CA LYS A 250 -4.04 -24.54 -7.36
C LYS A 250 -4.70 -24.13 -6.05
N ALA A 251 -5.35 -22.96 -6.04
CA ALA A 251 -6.21 -22.60 -4.92
C ALA A 251 -7.26 -23.71 -4.76
N ILE A 252 -7.55 -24.10 -3.54
CA ILE A 252 -8.80 -24.79 -3.23
C ILE A 252 -9.86 -23.77 -3.63
N GLU A 253 -10.64 -24.10 -4.66
CA GLU A 253 -11.76 -23.27 -5.08
C GLU A 253 -12.62 -23.04 -3.85
N ASP A 254 -12.97 -21.76 -3.58
CA ASP A 254 -13.82 -21.38 -2.48
C ASP A 254 -15.17 -22.09 -2.66
N SER A 255 -15.28 -23.27 -2.06
CA SER A 255 -16.52 -23.95 -1.82
C SER A 255 -17.03 -23.48 -0.46
N VAL A 256 -17.64 -22.29 -0.44
CA VAL A 256 -18.82 -21.97 0.40
C VAL A 256 -19.49 -20.73 -0.19
#